data_d5eb8ccf0382f69c877ac5d548ce0409
#
_entry.id   d5eb8ccf0382f69c877ac5d548ce0409
#
_cell.length_a   1.000
_cell.length_b   1.000
_cell.length_c   1.000
_cell.angle_alpha   90.00
_cell.angle_beta   90.00
_cell.angle_gamma   90.00
#
_symmetry.space_group_name_H-M   'P 1'
#
loop_
_entity.id
_entity.type
_entity.pdbx_description
1 polymer ?
#
loop_
_entity_poly.entity_id
_entity_poly.type
_entity_poly.pdbx_seq_one_letter_code
_entity_poly.pdbx_strand_id
1 'polypeptide(L)'
;MSWTTTFAGLSMELRPTPAGQVGLFPEHAAVARWAAGEAEAIGRARGTPASVLNLFAYTGLASLALARMGARVVHVDASRPAVAWARRNAALAGLADRPVRWLVEDAARFVARETRRARLYDGVVLDPPTYGHGPGGGAWRLADDLEPLLAAIMPLLAPERWFVACTSHTTAMQPNELASIVGGALGRSAGGPRVLELALDAESGARLAAGWAVLATSSRPEALP
;
A
#
# COMPACT_ATOMS: atom_id res chain seq x y z
N MET A 1 1.77 -27.45 0.04
CA MET A 1 1.47 -27.36 -1.40
C MET A 1 1.48 -25.88 -1.75
N SER A 2 2.19 -25.48 -2.84
CA SER A 2 2.15 -24.10 -3.38
C SER A 2 1.97 -24.17 -4.88
N TRP A 3 1.47 -23.11 -5.48
CA TRP A 3 1.33 -22.94 -6.93
C TRP A 3 1.62 -21.50 -7.32
N THR A 4 1.80 -21.24 -8.60
CA THR A 4 2.04 -19.90 -9.13
C THR A 4 0.86 -19.49 -10.01
N THR A 5 0.46 -18.23 -9.92
CA THR A 5 -0.53 -17.61 -10.80
C THR A 5 0.02 -16.32 -11.38
N THR A 6 -0.51 -15.90 -12.54
CA THR A 6 -0.28 -14.55 -13.07
C THR A 6 -1.44 -13.68 -12.68
N PHE A 7 -1.18 -12.63 -11.91
CA PHE A 7 -2.18 -11.70 -11.46
C PHE A 7 -1.71 -10.25 -11.64
N ALA A 8 -2.55 -9.40 -12.24
CA ALA A 8 -2.21 -8.03 -12.59
C ALA A 8 -0.87 -7.91 -13.39
N GLY A 9 -0.55 -8.95 -14.18
CA GLY A 9 0.69 -9.04 -14.96
C GLY A 9 1.94 -9.41 -14.13
N LEU A 10 1.77 -9.87 -12.90
CA LEU A 10 2.84 -10.34 -12.01
C LEU A 10 2.68 -11.82 -11.72
N SER A 11 3.78 -12.58 -11.78
CA SER A 11 3.80 -13.97 -11.33
C SER A 11 3.90 -14.01 -9.80
N MET A 12 2.91 -14.62 -9.15
CA MET A 12 2.79 -14.66 -7.70
C MET A 12 2.68 -16.11 -7.20
N GLU A 13 3.46 -16.46 -6.19
CA GLU A 13 3.31 -17.72 -5.46
C GLU A 13 2.06 -17.63 -4.55
N LEU A 14 1.24 -18.67 -4.59
CA LEU A 14 0.11 -18.86 -3.69
C LEU A 14 0.31 -20.13 -2.88
N ARG A 15 -0.12 -20.11 -1.61
CA ARG A 15 -0.13 -21.28 -0.73
C ARG A 15 -1.12 -21.07 0.43
N PRO A 16 -1.86 -22.09 0.87
CA PRO A 16 -2.66 -22.00 2.07
C PRO A 16 -1.78 -21.70 3.29
N THR A 17 -2.26 -20.84 4.17
CA THR A 17 -1.63 -20.58 5.46
C THR A 17 -2.58 -20.98 6.59
N PRO A 18 -2.05 -21.26 7.80
CA PRO A 18 -2.91 -21.53 8.98
C PRO A 18 -3.87 -20.38 9.32
N ALA A 19 -3.54 -19.15 8.90
CA ALA A 19 -4.39 -17.97 9.08
C ALA A 19 -5.49 -17.83 8.01
N GLY A 20 -5.66 -18.82 7.10
CA GLY A 20 -6.67 -18.79 6.05
C GLY A 20 -6.30 -17.93 4.83
N GLN A 21 -5.19 -17.22 4.87
CA GLN A 21 -4.71 -16.41 3.74
C GLN A 21 -3.97 -17.30 2.73
N VAL A 22 -4.02 -16.91 1.46
CA VAL A 22 -3.39 -17.69 0.37
C VAL A 22 -2.20 -16.97 -0.28
N GLY A 23 -1.85 -15.78 0.16
CA GLY A 23 -0.69 -15.02 -0.34
C GLY A 23 -1.03 -13.97 -1.40
N LEU A 24 -2.30 -13.74 -1.69
CA LEU A 24 -2.76 -12.71 -2.60
C LEU A 24 -4.13 -12.20 -2.14
N PHE A 25 -4.32 -10.90 -2.24
CA PHE A 25 -5.59 -10.21 -2.07
C PHE A 25 -5.95 -9.58 -3.41
N PRO A 26 -6.75 -10.24 -4.26
CA PRO A 26 -7.00 -9.79 -5.62
C PRO A 26 -7.75 -8.46 -5.70
N GLU A 27 -8.55 -8.11 -4.71
CA GLU A 27 -9.23 -6.82 -4.60
C GLU A 27 -8.28 -5.62 -4.57
N HIS A 28 -7.01 -5.84 -4.17
CA HIS A 28 -5.97 -4.80 -4.15
C HIS A 28 -5.42 -4.44 -5.54
N ALA A 29 -5.77 -5.17 -6.59
CA ALA A 29 -5.25 -4.91 -7.94
C ALA A 29 -5.51 -3.49 -8.42
N ALA A 30 -6.69 -2.93 -8.11
CA ALA A 30 -7.05 -1.57 -8.51
C ALA A 30 -6.17 -0.53 -7.81
N VAL A 31 -5.95 -0.70 -6.50
CA VAL A 31 -5.09 0.18 -5.69
C VAL A 31 -3.62 0.10 -6.15
N ALA A 32 -3.11 -1.13 -6.35
CA ALA A 32 -1.74 -1.34 -6.80
C ALA A 32 -1.49 -0.71 -8.19
N ARG A 33 -2.45 -0.84 -9.11
CA ARG A 33 -2.39 -0.24 -10.44
C ARG A 33 -2.42 1.28 -10.38
N TRP A 34 -3.34 1.84 -9.59
CA TRP A 34 -3.43 3.29 -9.41
C TRP A 34 -2.15 3.87 -8.81
N ALA A 35 -1.65 3.30 -7.72
CA ALA A 35 -0.41 3.74 -7.08
C ALA A 35 0.79 3.65 -8.02
N ALA A 36 0.88 2.58 -8.83
CA ALA A 36 1.92 2.41 -9.83
C ALA A 36 1.85 3.48 -10.92
N GLY A 37 0.65 3.86 -11.37
CA GLY A 37 0.42 4.94 -12.33
C GLY A 37 0.83 6.31 -11.78
N GLU A 38 0.49 6.62 -10.52
CA GLU A 38 0.91 7.87 -9.87
C GLU A 38 2.43 7.94 -9.73
N ALA A 39 3.07 6.85 -9.29
CA ALA A 39 4.51 6.79 -9.16
C ALA A 39 5.23 6.97 -10.53
N GLU A 40 4.71 6.35 -11.58
CA GLU A 40 5.21 6.53 -12.95
C GLU A 40 5.06 7.98 -13.42
N ALA A 41 3.89 8.58 -13.22
CA ALA A 41 3.63 9.96 -13.60
C ALA A 41 4.55 10.95 -12.88
N ILE A 42 4.79 10.76 -11.58
CA ILE A 42 5.74 11.56 -10.80
C ILE A 42 7.16 11.37 -11.34
N GLY A 43 7.58 10.12 -11.54
CA GLY A 43 8.91 9.79 -12.04
C GLY A 43 9.18 10.36 -13.42
N ARG A 44 8.19 10.29 -14.32
CA ARG A 44 8.27 10.86 -15.68
C ARG A 44 8.38 12.38 -15.65
N ALA A 45 7.55 13.05 -14.84
CA ALA A 45 7.55 14.50 -14.73
C ALA A 45 8.87 15.04 -14.17
N ARG A 46 9.49 14.30 -13.23
CA ARG A 46 10.73 14.72 -12.56
C ARG A 46 12.01 14.23 -13.26
N GLY A 47 11.91 13.26 -14.16
CA GLY A 47 13.07 12.61 -14.79
C GLY A 47 13.86 11.68 -13.86
N THR A 48 13.34 11.35 -12.69
CA THR A 48 13.97 10.45 -11.71
C THR A 48 12.92 9.55 -11.07
N PRO A 49 13.26 8.26 -10.74
CA PRO A 49 12.31 7.35 -10.14
C PRO A 49 11.62 7.90 -8.89
N ALA A 50 10.30 7.72 -8.81
CA ALA A 50 9.55 8.04 -7.60
C ALA A 50 9.97 7.13 -6.44
N SER A 51 10.02 7.69 -5.22
CA SER A 51 10.29 6.96 -3.98
C SER A 51 8.97 6.65 -3.27
N VAL A 52 8.64 5.38 -3.06
CA VAL A 52 7.37 4.96 -2.51
C VAL A 52 7.56 4.08 -1.27
N LEU A 53 6.84 4.40 -0.21
CA LEU A 53 6.75 3.61 1.01
C LEU A 53 5.50 2.72 0.94
N ASN A 54 5.67 1.41 1.10
CA ASN A 54 4.57 0.46 1.23
C ASN A 54 4.63 -0.16 2.63
N LEU A 55 3.61 0.12 3.45
CA LEU A 55 3.44 -0.34 4.82
C LEU A 55 2.39 -1.45 4.89
N PHE A 56 2.59 -2.42 5.81
CA PHE A 56 1.78 -3.65 5.89
C PHE A 56 1.78 -4.38 4.55
N ALA A 57 2.96 -4.45 3.93
CA ALA A 57 3.11 -4.70 2.51
C ALA A 57 2.96 -6.18 2.11
N TYR A 58 2.80 -7.09 3.10
CA TYR A 58 2.51 -8.52 2.96
C TYR A 58 3.42 -9.22 1.94
N THR A 59 2.84 -9.93 0.95
CA THR A 59 3.56 -10.70 -0.09
C THR A 59 3.96 -9.87 -1.31
N GLY A 60 3.72 -8.55 -1.29
CA GLY A 60 4.35 -7.58 -2.17
C GLY A 60 3.60 -7.19 -3.43
N LEU A 61 2.30 -7.49 -3.62
CA LEU A 61 1.58 -7.12 -4.84
C LEU A 61 1.77 -5.63 -5.21
N ALA A 62 1.49 -4.71 -4.28
CA ALA A 62 1.66 -3.28 -4.54
C ALA A 62 3.13 -2.90 -4.75
N SER A 63 4.05 -3.44 -3.93
CA SER A 63 5.49 -3.19 -4.09
C SER A 63 6.03 -3.62 -5.45
N LEU A 64 5.59 -4.77 -5.97
CA LEU A 64 6.03 -5.28 -7.27
C LEU A 64 5.38 -4.51 -8.43
N ALA A 65 4.12 -4.10 -8.29
CA ALA A 65 3.47 -3.22 -9.29
C ALA A 65 4.22 -1.89 -9.42
N LEU A 66 4.57 -1.26 -8.31
CA LEU A 66 5.36 -0.02 -8.25
C LEU A 66 6.77 -0.21 -8.84
N ALA A 67 7.47 -1.27 -8.44
CA ALA A 67 8.83 -1.56 -8.92
C ALA A 67 8.87 -1.86 -10.42
N ARG A 68 7.84 -2.51 -10.96
CA ARG A 68 7.69 -2.75 -12.41
C ARG A 68 7.61 -1.46 -13.20
N MET A 69 6.96 -0.42 -12.65
CA MET A 69 6.86 0.91 -13.26
C MET A 69 8.09 1.81 -12.96
N GLY A 70 9.15 1.23 -12.38
CA GLY A 70 10.42 1.92 -12.17
C GLY A 70 10.57 2.69 -10.87
N ALA A 71 9.60 2.60 -9.96
CA ALA A 71 9.69 3.25 -8.64
C ALA A 71 10.78 2.60 -7.75
N ARG A 72 11.38 3.40 -6.87
CA ARG A 72 12.17 2.93 -5.73
C ARG A 72 11.22 2.65 -4.58
N VAL A 73 11.14 1.41 -4.13
CA VAL A 73 10.15 0.98 -3.15
C VAL A 73 10.80 0.61 -1.83
N VAL A 74 10.23 1.08 -0.74
CA VAL A 74 10.52 0.57 0.61
C VAL A 74 9.33 -0.28 1.04
N HIS A 75 9.53 -1.59 1.07
CA HIS A 75 8.56 -2.59 1.49
C HIS A 75 8.75 -2.90 2.98
N VAL A 76 7.76 -2.61 3.79
CA VAL A 76 7.77 -2.79 5.24
C VAL A 76 6.61 -3.68 5.67
N ASP A 77 6.95 -4.79 6.33
CA ASP A 77 5.97 -5.67 6.95
C ASP A 77 6.56 -6.28 8.23
N ALA A 78 5.74 -6.44 9.25
CA ALA A 78 6.17 -7.01 10.53
C ALA A 78 6.44 -8.52 10.45
N SER A 79 5.84 -9.21 9.46
CA SER A 79 5.92 -10.65 9.26
C SER A 79 7.15 -11.02 8.43
N ARG A 80 8.17 -11.61 9.10
CA ARG A 80 9.35 -12.16 8.41
C ARG A 80 8.97 -13.16 7.30
N PRO A 81 8.01 -14.09 7.49
CA PRO A 81 7.57 -14.99 6.43
C PRO A 81 6.94 -14.26 5.24
N ALA A 82 6.16 -13.19 5.47
CA ALA A 82 5.55 -12.40 4.41
C ALA A 82 6.61 -11.68 3.57
N VAL A 83 7.58 -11.02 4.21
CA VAL A 83 8.69 -10.35 3.50
C VAL A 83 9.54 -11.35 2.71
N ALA A 84 9.82 -12.54 3.26
CA ALA A 84 10.52 -13.58 2.54
C ALA A 84 9.70 -14.07 1.32
N TRP A 85 8.39 -14.14 1.45
CA TRP A 85 7.49 -14.51 0.36
C TRP A 85 7.45 -13.40 -0.71
N ALA A 86 7.39 -12.14 -0.32
CA ALA A 86 7.45 -11.01 -1.24
C ALA A 86 8.74 -11.02 -2.10
N ARG A 87 9.88 -11.38 -1.50
CA ARG A 87 11.14 -11.54 -2.24
C ARG A 87 11.09 -12.68 -3.26
N ARG A 88 10.45 -13.82 -2.92
CA ARG A 88 10.24 -14.91 -3.88
C ARG A 88 9.33 -14.46 -5.03
N ASN A 89 8.27 -13.72 -4.72
CA ASN A 89 7.39 -13.14 -5.73
C ASN A 89 8.14 -12.17 -6.65
N ALA A 90 9.08 -11.37 -6.11
CA ALA A 90 9.95 -10.52 -6.93
C ALA A 90 10.78 -11.34 -7.92
N ALA A 91 11.36 -12.44 -7.48
CA ALA A 91 12.13 -13.33 -8.35
C ALA A 91 11.23 -14.00 -9.41
N LEU A 92 10.06 -14.52 -9.03
CA LEU A 92 9.08 -15.13 -9.94
C LEU A 92 8.57 -14.15 -11.00
N ALA A 93 8.40 -12.88 -10.63
CA ALA A 93 7.95 -11.82 -11.53
C ALA A 93 9.09 -11.22 -12.40
N GLY A 94 10.35 -11.69 -12.27
CA GLY A 94 11.49 -11.12 -12.98
C GLY A 94 11.89 -9.72 -12.50
N LEU A 95 11.60 -9.40 -11.24
CA LEU A 95 11.82 -8.08 -10.64
C LEU A 95 12.83 -8.11 -9.47
N ALA A 96 13.62 -9.18 -9.34
CA ALA A 96 14.58 -9.36 -8.23
C ALA A 96 15.61 -8.23 -8.16
N ASP A 97 16.03 -7.69 -9.31
CA ASP A 97 17.04 -6.63 -9.43
C ASP A 97 16.46 -5.22 -9.35
N ARG A 98 15.14 -5.08 -9.18
CA ARG A 98 14.50 -3.79 -9.03
C ARG A 98 14.81 -3.17 -7.67
N PRO A 99 14.85 -1.82 -7.57
CA PRO A 99 15.24 -1.12 -6.36
C PRO A 99 14.15 -1.20 -5.28
N VAL A 100 13.95 -2.40 -4.72
CA VAL A 100 13.04 -2.64 -3.60
C VAL A 100 13.87 -2.93 -2.34
N ARG A 101 13.66 -2.14 -1.31
CA ARG A 101 14.25 -2.35 0.02
C ARG A 101 13.25 -3.13 0.88
N TRP A 102 13.58 -4.37 1.18
CA TRP A 102 12.76 -5.29 1.96
C TRP A 102 13.06 -5.21 3.45
N LEU A 103 12.07 -4.90 4.28
CA LEU A 103 12.25 -4.70 5.71
C LEU A 103 11.23 -5.51 6.52
N VAL A 104 11.73 -6.23 7.51
CA VAL A 104 10.92 -6.87 8.56
C VAL A 104 10.91 -5.91 9.74
N GLU A 105 9.87 -5.09 9.82
CA GLU A 105 9.76 -4.05 10.85
C GLU A 105 8.31 -3.66 11.09
N ASP A 106 8.02 -3.16 12.28
CA ASP A 106 6.76 -2.53 12.63
C ASP A 106 6.58 -1.19 11.89
N ALA A 107 5.39 -0.95 11.34
CA ALA A 107 5.11 0.22 10.51
C ALA A 107 5.30 1.54 11.27
N ALA A 108 4.77 1.64 12.50
CA ALA A 108 4.86 2.88 13.29
C ALA A 108 6.31 3.17 13.71
N ARG A 109 7.07 2.14 14.10
CA ARG A 109 8.50 2.26 14.41
C ARG A 109 9.30 2.69 13.18
N PHE A 110 8.99 2.12 12.03
CA PHE A 110 9.63 2.51 10.77
C PHE A 110 9.37 3.97 10.46
N VAL A 111 8.10 4.41 10.45
CA VAL A 111 7.70 5.79 10.20
C VAL A 111 8.39 6.76 11.14
N ALA A 112 8.35 6.51 12.46
CA ALA A 112 9.04 7.34 13.45
C ALA A 112 10.55 7.46 13.21
N ARG A 113 11.19 6.40 12.72
CA ARG A 113 12.63 6.43 12.37
C ARG A 113 12.88 7.27 11.12
N GLU A 114 12.07 7.14 10.09
CA GLU A 114 12.22 7.90 8.83
C GLU A 114 11.93 9.39 9.05
N THR A 115 10.97 9.73 9.93
CA THR A 115 10.70 11.12 10.34
C THR A 115 11.94 11.76 10.99
N ARG A 116 12.60 11.05 11.93
CA ARG A 116 13.86 11.54 12.52
C ARG A 116 15.00 11.72 11.51
N ARG A 117 14.94 11.02 10.38
CA ARG A 117 15.93 11.10 9.28
C ARG A 117 15.56 12.11 8.21
N ALA A 118 14.43 12.80 8.37
CA ALA A 118 13.87 13.72 7.38
C ALA A 118 13.81 13.10 5.98
N ARG A 119 13.46 11.80 5.90
CA ARG A 119 13.28 11.13 4.61
C ARG A 119 11.95 11.53 4.00
N LEU A 120 11.95 11.70 2.67
CA LEU A 120 10.76 12.05 1.92
C LEU A 120 10.40 10.94 0.93
N TYR A 121 9.10 10.77 0.73
CA TYR A 121 8.49 9.82 -0.18
C TYR A 121 7.49 10.52 -1.10
N ASP A 122 7.49 10.14 -2.35
CA ASP A 122 6.52 10.63 -3.35
C ASP A 122 5.18 9.89 -3.24
N GLY A 123 5.15 8.76 -2.56
CA GLY A 123 3.92 8.02 -2.33
C GLY A 123 3.98 7.14 -1.10
N VAL A 124 2.82 6.93 -0.49
CA VAL A 124 2.63 5.97 0.60
C VAL A 124 1.42 5.09 0.29
N VAL A 125 1.63 3.78 0.34
CA VAL A 125 0.56 2.76 0.26
C VAL A 125 0.53 2.06 1.61
N LEU A 126 -0.65 1.93 2.20
CA LEU A 126 -0.81 1.21 3.46
C LEU A 126 -2.09 0.40 3.48
N ASP A 127 -1.98 -0.83 3.96
CA ASP A 127 -3.06 -1.81 4.11
C ASP A 127 -3.08 -2.36 5.55
N PRO A 128 -3.45 -1.51 6.53
CA PRO A 128 -3.37 -1.88 7.92
C PRO A 128 -4.42 -2.95 8.27
N PRO A 129 -4.04 -3.99 9.04
CA PRO A 129 -4.99 -4.98 9.51
C PRO A 129 -5.94 -4.37 10.55
N THR A 130 -7.13 -4.98 10.73
CA THR A 130 -8.05 -4.58 11.80
C THR A 130 -7.40 -4.74 13.17
N TYR A 131 -6.67 -5.87 13.37
CA TYR A 131 -5.88 -6.17 14.56
C TYR A 131 -4.55 -6.79 14.14
N GLY A 132 -3.49 -6.50 14.89
CA GLY A 132 -2.17 -7.07 14.61
C GLY A 132 -1.27 -7.07 15.84
N HIS A 133 -0.14 -7.78 15.75
CA HIS A 133 0.92 -7.76 16.75
C HIS A 133 2.23 -7.42 16.05
N GLY A 134 2.88 -6.36 16.50
CA GLY A 134 4.22 -6.00 16.04
C GLY A 134 5.30 -6.95 16.57
N PRO A 135 6.48 -7.02 15.94
CA PRO A 135 7.60 -7.87 16.36
C PRO A 135 8.11 -7.58 17.79
N GLY A 136 7.68 -6.51 18.41
CA GLY A 136 8.02 -6.10 19.78
C GLY A 136 6.89 -6.25 20.79
N GLY A 137 5.82 -7.00 20.46
CA GLY A 137 4.69 -7.25 21.39
C GLY A 137 3.69 -6.08 21.50
N GLY A 138 3.84 -5.00 20.73
CA GLY A 138 2.83 -3.94 20.63
C GLY A 138 1.60 -4.45 19.90
N ALA A 139 0.41 -4.24 20.46
CA ALA A 139 -0.85 -4.53 19.78
C ALA A 139 -1.18 -3.37 18.83
N TRP A 140 -1.55 -3.71 17.61
CA TRP A 140 -2.11 -2.77 16.63
C TRP A 140 -3.63 -2.92 16.62
N ARG A 141 -4.34 -1.80 16.65
CA ARG A 141 -5.78 -1.71 16.46
C ARG A 141 -6.10 -0.61 15.47
N LEU A 142 -6.75 -0.96 14.37
CA LEU A 142 -7.05 0.00 13.30
C LEU A 142 -7.76 1.26 13.81
N ALA A 143 -8.77 1.08 14.67
CA ALA A 143 -9.56 2.19 15.20
C ALA A 143 -8.77 3.18 16.06
N ASP A 144 -7.73 2.70 16.75
CA ASP A 144 -6.95 3.51 17.70
C ASP A 144 -5.66 4.07 17.06
N ASP A 145 -5.06 3.29 16.13
CA ASP A 145 -3.69 3.53 15.68
C ASP A 145 -3.60 4.11 14.26
N LEU A 146 -4.69 4.07 13.46
CA LEU A 146 -4.65 4.54 12.07
C LEU A 146 -4.42 6.05 11.97
N GLU A 147 -5.17 6.85 12.72
CA GLU A 147 -5.06 8.30 12.69
C GLU A 147 -3.68 8.78 13.18
N PRO A 148 -3.14 8.29 14.31
CA PRO A 148 -1.77 8.59 14.73
C PRO A 148 -0.71 8.19 13.70
N LEU A 149 -0.86 7.03 13.04
CA LEU A 149 0.07 6.60 12.01
C LEU A 149 0.04 7.53 10.80
N LEU A 150 -1.15 7.89 10.31
CA LEU A 150 -1.32 8.83 9.20
C LEU A 150 -0.71 10.20 9.53
N ALA A 151 -0.97 10.73 10.73
CA ALA A 151 -0.37 11.98 11.19
C ALA A 151 1.17 11.92 11.19
N ALA A 152 1.75 10.77 11.58
CA ALA A 152 3.20 10.55 11.55
C ALA A 152 3.76 10.38 10.13
N ILE A 153 2.94 9.95 9.16
CA ILE A 153 3.33 9.81 7.75
C ILE A 153 3.38 11.18 7.04
N MET A 154 2.57 12.14 7.44
CA MET A 154 2.47 13.44 6.78
C MET A 154 3.82 14.14 6.55
N PRO A 155 4.71 14.25 7.56
CA PRO A 155 6.03 14.86 7.39
C PRO A 155 6.95 14.10 6.43
N LEU A 156 6.60 12.88 6.05
CA LEU A 156 7.36 12.06 5.11
C LEU A 156 6.94 12.29 3.66
N LEU A 157 5.83 12.99 3.39
CA LEU A 157 5.37 13.24 2.03
C LEU A 157 6.19 14.36 1.37
N ALA A 158 6.56 14.14 0.12
CA ALA A 158 7.27 15.15 -0.67
C ALA A 158 6.42 16.44 -0.78
N PRO A 159 7.04 17.64 -0.70
CA PRO A 159 6.29 18.88 -0.59
C PRO A 159 5.53 19.25 -1.87
N GLU A 160 6.01 18.85 -3.03
CA GLU A 160 5.46 19.29 -4.33
C GLU A 160 4.37 18.36 -4.85
N ARG A 161 4.68 17.08 -4.94
CA ARG A 161 3.77 16.07 -5.49
C ARG A 161 3.90 14.76 -4.73
N TRP A 162 2.76 14.25 -4.29
CA TRP A 162 2.68 12.99 -3.56
C TRP A 162 1.33 12.30 -3.80
N PHE A 163 1.26 11.02 -3.44
CA PHE A 163 0.03 10.26 -3.35
C PHE A 163 -0.01 9.41 -2.08
N VAL A 164 -1.24 9.12 -1.63
CA VAL A 164 -1.50 8.20 -0.52
C VAL A 164 -2.63 7.26 -0.92
N ALA A 165 -2.45 5.96 -0.67
CA ALA A 165 -3.49 4.95 -0.76
C ALA A 165 -3.61 4.25 0.59
N CYS A 166 -4.77 4.31 1.21
CA CYS A 166 -5.08 3.64 2.48
C CYS A 166 -6.27 2.72 2.29
N THR A 167 -6.15 1.45 2.64
CA THR A 167 -7.22 0.45 2.54
C THR A 167 -7.76 0.07 3.92
N SER A 168 -8.98 -0.43 3.94
CA SER A 168 -9.61 -1.03 5.12
C SER A 168 -10.55 -2.17 4.71
N HIS A 169 -10.43 -3.31 5.37
CA HIS A 169 -11.20 -4.53 5.10
C HIS A 169 -12.19 -4.86 6.23
N THR A 170 -12.32 -3.99 7.22
CA THR A 170 -13.24 -4.19 8.33
C THR A 170 -14.60 -3.57 8.08
N THR A 171 -15.65 -4.28 8.43
CA THR A 171 -17.03 -3.76 8.41
C THR A 171 -17.29 -2.73 9.50
N ALA A 172 -16.41 -2.67 10.52
CA ALA A 172 -16.51 -1.71 11.61
C ALA A 172 -16.13 -0.28 11.21
N MET A 173 -15.40 -0.09 10.09
CA MET A 173 -15.01 1.23 9.57
C MET A 173 -15.75 1.51 8.27
N GLN A 174 -16.62 2.52 8.30
CA GLN A 174 -17.37 2.93 7.12
C GLN A 174 -16.49 3.73 6.14
N PRO A 175 -16.78 3.72 4.83
CA PRO A 175 -15.98 4.41 3.82
C PRO A 175 -15.83 5.92 4.09
N ASN A 176 -16.89 6.57 4.56
CA ASN A 176 -16.84 8.00 4.90
C ASN A 176 -15.96 8.29 6.13
N GLU A 177 -15.93 7.37 7.09
CA GLU A 177 -15.06 7.46 8.27
C GLU A 177 -13.59 7.33 7.86
N LEU A 178 -13.24 6.31 7.05
CA LEU A 178 -11.90 6.17 6.50
C LEU A 178 -11.48 7.41 5.70
N ALA A 179 -12.38 7.94 4.85
CA ALA A 179 -12.13 9.15 4.08
C ALA A 179 -11.92 10.38 4.98
N SER A 180 -12.68 10.49 6.08
CA SER A 180 -12.54 11.58 7.05
C SER A 180 -11.20 11.51 7.78
N ILE A 181 -10.78 10.32 8.24
CA ILE A 181 -9.50 10.11 8.92
C ILE A 181 -8.33 10.44 7.97
N VAL A 182 -8.33 9.89 6.77
CA VAL A 182 -7.29 10.15 5.78
C VAL A 182 -7.28 11.62 5.37
N GLY A 183 -8.44 12.20 5.04
CA GLY A 183 -8.57 13.61 4.65
C GLY A 183 -8.19 14.57 5.77
N GLY A 184 -8.53 14.26 7.01
CA GLY A 184 -8.14 15.03 8.19
C GLY A 184 -6.62 15.07 8.38
N ALA A 185 -5.97 13.91 8.29
CA ALA A 185 -4.52 13.80 8.39
C ALA A 185 -3.80 14.55 7.25
N LEU A 186 -4.29 14.43 6.00
CA LEU A 186 -3.69 15.07 4.81
C LEU A 186 -3.95 16.58 4.74
N GLY A 187 -4.96 17.08 5.46
CA GLY A 187 -5.28 18.51 5.53
C GLY A 187 -5.67 19.09 4.16
N ARG A 188 -5.57 20.43 4.04
CA ARG A 188 -5.95 21.16 2.81
C ARG A 188 -5.00 20.96 1.64
N SER A 189 -3.86 20.30 1.84
CA SER A 189 -2.86 20.03 0.80
C SER A 189 -3.28 18.95 -0.19
N ALA A 190 -4.34 18.19 0.12
CA ALA A 190 -4.87 17.16 -0.76
C ALA A 190 -5.95 17.71 -1.69
N GLY A 191 -5.95 17.31 -2.96
CA GLY A 191 -7.18 17.20 -3.73
C GLY A 191 -8.12 16.27 -2.95
N GLY A 192 -9.43 16.55 -2.87
CA GLY A 192 -10.35 15.77 -2.03
C GLY A 192 -10.13 14.26 -2.16
N PRO A 193 -10.07 13.50 -1.06
CA PRO A 193 -9.82 12.07 -1.10
C PRO A 193 -10.93 11.34 -1.86
N ARG A 194 -10.54 10.44 -2.75
CA ARG A 194 -11.47 9.59 -3.50
C ARG A 194 -11.65 8.25 -2.80
N VAL A 195 -12.88 7.86 -2.53
CA VAL A 195 -13.23 6.53 -2.02
C VAL A 195 -13.39 5.57 -3.19
N LEU A 196 -12.80 4.40 -3.08
CA LEU A 196 -12.91 3.28 -4.00
C LEU A 196 -13.40 2.05 -3.24
N GLU A 197 -14.49 1.43 -3.72
CA GLU A 197 -14.89 0.12 -3.23
C GLU A 197 -13.91 -0.96 -3.73
N LEU A 198 -13.43 -1.77 -2.80
CA LEU A 198 -12.68 -2.98 -3.11
C LEU A 198 -13.65 -4.14 -3.24
N ALA A 199 -13.71 -4.74 -4.43
CA ALA A 199 -14.63 -5.83 -4.69
C ALA A 199 -14.05 -6.82 -5.69
N LEU A 200 -14.59 -8.04 -5.66
CA LEU A 200 -14.34 -9.08 -6.63
C LEU A 200 -15.61 -9.37 -7.40
N ASP A 201 -15.54 -9.31 -8.71
CA ASP A 201 -16.62 -9.65 -9.59
C ASP A 201 -16.42 -11.08 -10.12
N ALA A 202 -17.42 -11.94 -9.93
CA ALA A 202 -17.42 -13.29 -10.47
C ALA A 202 -17.97 -13.29 -11.92
N GLU A 203 -17.57 -14.28 -12.72
CA GLU A 203 -18.09 -14.48 -14.08
C GLU A 203 -19.62 -14.64 -14.11
N SER A 204 -20.22 -15.12 -13.03
CA SER A 204 -21.68 -15.21 -12.86
C SER A 204 -22.38 -13.87 -12.67
N GLY A 205 -21.64 -12.76 -12.58
CA GLY A 205 -22.15 -11.43 -12.23
C GLY A 205 -22.33 -11.19 -10.72
N ALA A 206 -22.03 -12.16 -9.87
CA ALA A 206 -22.01 -11.96 -8.43
C ALA A 206 -20.83 -11.06 -8.04
N ARG A 207 -21.07 -10.16 -7.06
CA ARG A 207 -20.05 -9.24 -6.55
C ARG A 207 -19.80 -9.50 -5.06
N LEU A 208 -18.53 -9.69 -4.70
CA LEU A 208 -18.09 -9.81 -3.33
C LEU A 208 -17.40 -8.51 -2.89
N ALA A 209 -18.05 -7.76 -2.02
CA ALA A 209 -17.44 -6.60 -1.38
C ALA A 209 -16.31 -7.05 -0.45
N ALA A 210 -15.13 -6.43 -0.56
CA ALA A 210 -13.93 -6.82 0.17
C ALA A 210 -13.34 -5.67 1.00
N GLY A 211 -13.98 -4.50 0.99
CA GLY A 211 -13.53 -3.33 1.76
C GLY A 211 -13.51 -2.04 0.96
N TRP A 212 -12.73 -1.10 1.42
CA TRP A 212 -12.64 0.25 0.88
C TRP A 212 -11.18 0.69 0.75
N ALA A 213 -10.92 1.55 -0.23
CA ALA A 213 -9.67 2.29 -0.31
C ALA A 213 -9.96 3.79 -0.37
N VAL A 214 -9.12 4.57 0.27
CA VAL A 214 -9.07 6.04 0.12
C VAL A 214 -7.80 6.38 -0.62
N LEU A 215 -7.97 7.07 -1.74
CA LEU A 215 -6.91 7.48 -2.65
C LEU A 215 -6.83 9.00 -2.64
N ALA A 216 -5.66 9.56 -2.40
CA ALA A 216 -5.43 11.00 -2.34
C ALA A 216 -4.12 11.40 -3.04
N THR A 217 -4.10 12.59 -3.64
CA THR A 217 -2.92 13.20 -4.25
C THR A 217 -2.76 14.64 -3.80
N SER A 218 -1.55 15.18 -3.89
CA SER A 218 -1.25 16.60 -3.60
C SER A 218 -1.85 17.57 -4.63
N SER A 219 -2.08 17.13 -5.85
CA SER A 219 -2.65 17.95 -6.93
C SER A 219 -4.14 17.68 -7.08
N ARG A 220 -4.92 18.76 -7.32
CA ARG A 220 -6.25 18.59 -7.89
C ARG A 220 -6.09 17.84 -9.22
N PRO A 221 -6.98 16.89 -9.56
CA PRO A 221 -7.00 16.40 -10.92
C PRO A 221 -7.13 17.62 -11.84
N GLU A 222 -6.17 17.82 -12.73
CA GLU A 222 -6.39 18.73 -13.85
C GLU A 222 -7.70 18.29 -14.50
N ALA A 223 -8.65 19.21 -14.62
CA ALA A 223 -9.84 18.98 -15.41
C ALA A 223 -9.34 18.60 -16.80
N LEU A 224 -9.61 17.37 -17.23
CA LEU A 224 -9.34 16.96 -18.61
C LEU A 224 -10.06 17.95 -19.54
N PRO A 225 -9.36 18.45 -20.54
CA PRO A 225 -9.95 19.38 -21.51
C PRO A 225 -11.14 18.78 -22.26
#